data_c888bfb2362eda95cdc33f9a3a38e185
#
_entry.id   c888bfb2362eda95cdc33f9a3a38e185
#
_cell.length_a   1.000
_cell.length_b   1.000
_cell.length_c   1.000
_cell.angle_alpha   90.00
_cell.angle_beta   90.00
_cell.angle_gamma   90.00
#
_symmetry.space_group_name_H-M   'P 1'
#
loop_
_entity.id
_entity.type
_entity.pdbx_description
1 polymer ?
#
loop_
_entity_poly.entity_id
_entity_poly.type
_entity_poly.pdbx_seq_one_letter_code
_entity_poly.pdbx_strand_id
1 'polypeptide(L)'
;MLREGEVYLGTSTAVGREVEDDSRIEDIPVVKEFEDVFKPLERLPPPRSHPFTINLEPWATSITKAPYRMTATKLAEFKKQLEDLLEKGFICSSSSPWGSPMLVVKKEDGSMRLCIDYRGLNNITIKDNYPLPRIDELLNQLRGASWLSKIDLASRYHQISIWKPYVMKNAFQTRYGQYEFVMMSFGLTNAHAAFVRLVNEVFHD
;
A
#
# COMPACT_ATOMS: atom_id res chain seq x y z
N MET A 1 1.89 -32.46 15.24
CA MET A 1 1.71 -33.20 13.99
C MET A 1 0.71 -32.40 13.18
N LEU A 2 1.18 -31.46 12.37
CA LEU A 2 0.33 -30.64 11.50
C LEU A 2 -0.09 -31.48 10.30
N ARG A 3 -1.38 -31.57 10.04
CA ARG A 3 -1.89 -32.23 8.83
C ARG A 3 -1.74 -31.28 7.65
N GLU A 4 -1.15 -31.79 6.58
CA GLU A 4 -0.96 -31.07 5.32
C GLU A 4 -2.32 -30.73 4.70
N GLY A 5 -2.53 -29.47 4.43
CA GLY A 5 -3.71 -28.93 3.77
C GLY A 5 -3.67 -27.41 3.83
N GLU A 6 -2.65 -26.81 3.20
CA GLU A 6 -2.58 -25.35 3.07
C GLU A 6 -3.24 -24.94 1.75
N VAL A 7 -4.31 -24.15 1.83
CA VAL A 7 -4.87 -23.45 0.67
C VAL A 7 -4.23 -22.08 0.59
N TYR A 8 -3.39 -21.88 -0.41
CA TYR A 8 -2.76 -20.58 -0.66
C TYR A 8 -3.56 -19.80 -1.69
N LEU A 9 -4.09 -18.67 -1.30
CA LEU A 9 -4.74 -17.69 -2.16
C LEU A 9 -3.87 -16.44 -2.24
N GLY A 10 -3.19 -16.26 -3.35
CA GLY A 10 -2.42 -15.04 -3.65
C GLY A 10 -0.93 -15.27 -3.84
N THR A 11 -0.37 -14.63 -4.83
CA THR A 11 1.06 -14.62 -5.17
C THR A 11 1.91 -14.13 -4.00
N SER A 12 2.41 -15.02 -3.18
CA SER A 12 3.44 -14.76 -2.18
C SER A 12 4.48 -15.84 -2.24
N THR A 13 5.72 -15.45 -2.47
CA THR A 13 6.90 -16.31 -2.38
C THR A 13 7.04 -16.81 -0.94
N ALA A 14 6.56 -18.02 -0.66
CA ALA A 14 6.84 -18.72 0.58
C ALA A 14 8.08 -19.57 0.39
N VAL A 15 9.07 -19.39 1.27
CA VAL A 15 10.20 -20.31 1.42
C VAL A 15 9.67 -21.52 2.19
N GLY A 16 9.23 -22.54 1.46
CA GLY A 16 8.79 -23.80 1.99
C GLY A 16 8.15 -24.58 0.85
N ARG A 17 8.63 -25.79 0.56
CA ARG A 17 8.25 -26.72 -0.51
C ARG A 17 7.03 -26.28 -1.32
N GLU A 18 7.30 -25.80 -2.52
CA GLU A 18 6.28 -25.61 -3.56
C GLU A 18 5.62 -26.95 -3.84
N VAL A 19 4.41 -27.10 -3.34
CA VAL A 19 3.45 -28.00 -3.97
C VAL A 19 2.87 -27.13 -5.08
N GLU A 20 3.22 -27.42 -6.33
CA GLU A 20 2.51 -26.90 -7.50
C GLU A 20 1.08 -27.42 -7.41
N ASP A 21 0.24 -26.72 -6.68
CA ASP A 21 -1.20 -26.92 -6.71
C ASP A 21 -1.72 -26.20 -7.97
N ASP A 22 -1.90 -26.98 -9.03
CA ASP A 22 -2.47 -26.54 -10.32
C ASP A 22 -4.00 -26.32 -10.21
N SER A 23 -4.52 -26.15 -8.98
CA SER A 23 -5.93 -25.85 -8.73
C SER A 23 -6.26 -24.43 -9.20
N ARG A 24 -7.12 -24.34 -10.21
CA ARG A 24 -7.65 -23.08 -10.70
C ARG A 24 -8.62 -22.51 -9.66
N ILE A 25 -8.72 -21.19 -9.58
CA ILE A 25 -9.69 -20.48 -8.70
C ILE A 25 -11.10 -21.06 -8.89
N GLU A 26 -11.46 -21.42 -10.13
CA GLU A 26 -12.74 -22.01 -10.53
C GLU A 26 -13.05 -23.37 -9.85
N ASP A 27 -12.02 -24.11 -9.44
CA ASP A 27 -12.12 -25.44 -8.85
C ASP A 27 -12.28 -25.40 -7.32
N ILE A 28 -12.08 -24.22 -6.70
CA ILE A 28 -12.14 -24.09 -5.24
C ILE A 28 -13.56 -23.68 -4.81
N PRO A 29 -14.27 -24.54 -4.05
CA PRO A 29 -15.57 -24.18 -3.51
C PRO A 29 -15.52 -22.86 -2.74
N VAL A 30 -16.58 -22.07 -2.78
CA VAL A 30 -16.70 -20.72 -2.21
C VAL A 30 -15.88 -19.67 -2.98
N VAL A 31 -14.60 -19.89 -3.24
CA VAL A 31 -13.73 -18.92 -3.94
C VAL A 31 -14.24 -18.60 -5.33
N LYS A 32 -14.72 -19.60 -6.06
CA LYS A 32 -15.31 -19.44 -7.40
C LYS A 32 -16.52 -18.47 -7.43
N GLU A 33 -17.20 -18.28 -6.31
CA GLU A 33 -18.33 -17.36 -6.21
C GLU A 33 -17.87 -15.90 -6.06
N PHE A 34 -16.59 -15.68 -5.74
CA PHE A 34 -15.98 -14.38 -5.47
C PHE A 34 -14.76 -14.10 -6.36
N GLU A 35 -14.79 -14.57 -7.59
CA GLU A 35 -13.70 -14.44 -8.55
C GLU A 35 -13.26 -12.98 -8.79
N ASP A 36 -14.20 -12.04 -8.66
CA ASP A 36 -13.98 -10.60 -8.78
C ASP A 36 -13.02 -10.05 -7.73
N VAL A 37 -12.94 -10.66 -6.55
CA VAL A 37 -12.03 -10.25 -5.45
C VAL A 37 -10.56 -10.46 -5.82
N PHE A 38 -10.26 -11.40 -6.74
CA PHE A 38 -8.90 -11.72 -7.17
C PHE A 38 -8.44 -10.93 -8.39
N LYS A 39 -9.31 -10.10 -8.96
CA LYS A 39 -8.96 -9.24 -10.10
C LYS A 39 -8.09 -8.06 -9.65
N PRO A 40 -7.12 -7.63 -10.48
CA PRO A 40 -6.35 -6.43 -10.19
C PRO A 40 -7.24 -5.20 -10.04
N LEU A 41 -6.84 -4.27 -9.17
CA LEU A 41 -7.53 -2.99 -9.06
C LEU A 41 -7.30 -2.16 -10.33
N GLU A 42 -8.35 -2.04 -11.15
CA GLU A 42 -8.37 -1.23 -12.36
C GLU A 42 -8.87 0.20 -12.11
N ARG A 43 -9.53 0.43 -10.99
CA ARG A 43 -10.18 1.70 -10.65
C ARG A 43 -9.90 2.07 -9.19
N LEU A 44 -10.18 3.33 -8.87
CA LEU A 44 -10.16 3.78 -7.49
C LEU A 44 -11.18 2.98 -6.66
N PRO A 45 -10.81 2.52 -5.46
CA PRO A 45 -11.74 1.85 -4.55
C PRO A 45 -12.85 2.82 -4.11
N PRO A 46 -13.98 2.28 -3.65
CA PRO A 46 -15.08 3.11 -3.15
C PRO A 46 -14.64 3.96 -1.96
N PRO A 47 -15.27 5.14 -1.77
CA PRO A 47 -14.99 5.99 -0.62
C PRO A 47 -15.23 5.22 0.69
N ARG A 48 -14.30 5.37 1.65
CA ARG A 48 -14.38 4.77 2.97
C ARG A 48 -14.87 5.81 3.99
N SER A 49 -15.43 5.31 5.10
CA SER A 49 -15.92 6.12 6.23
C SER A 49 -14.84 7.01 6.84
N HIS A 50 -13.60 6.53 6.90
CA HIS A 50 -12.47 7.20 7.53
C HIS A 50 -11.34 7.45 6.52
N PRO A 51 -11.37 8.57 5.77
CA PRO A 51 -10.29 8.93 4.87
C PRO A 51 -9.00 9.26 5.64
N PHE A 52 -7.86 9.00 5.01
CA PHE A 52 -6.55 9.27 5.60
C PHE A 52 -6.29 10.77 5.74
N THR A 53 -5.78 11.18 6.89
CA THR A 53 -5.42 12.57 7.20
C THR A 53 -3.92 12.71 7.50
N ILE A 54 -3.33 13.86 7.08
CA ILE A 54 -1.92 14.19 7.34
C ILE A 54 -1.90 15.39 8.27
N ASN A 55 -2.01 15.14 9.58
CA ASN A 55 -1.97 16.17 10.59
C ASN A 55 -0.53 16.58 10.86
N LEU A 56 -0.24 17.86 10.76
CA LEU A 56 1.11 18.40 10.92
C LEU A 56 1.22 19.17 12.25
N GLU A 57 2.46 19.25 12.75
CA GLU A 57 2.79 20.11 13.86
C GLU A 57 2.40 21.58 13.56
N PRO A 58 1.96 22.39 14.54
CA PRO A 58 1.47 23.76 14.31
C PRO A 58 2.49 24.70 13.66
N TRP A 59 3.79 24.42 13.86
CA TRP A 59 4.90 25.21 13.30
C TRP A 59 5.36 24.71 11.92
N ALA A 60 4.72 23.66 11.39
CA ALA A 60 5.18 23.01 10.16
C ALA A 60 5.00 23.90 8.94
N THR A 61 6.04 24.06 8.17
CA THR A 61 6.05 24.71 6.86
C THR A 61 6.21 23.70 5.74
N SER A 62 5.83 24.09 4.52
CA SER A 62 5.97 23.22 3.34
C SER A 62 7.42 22.84 3.11
N ILE A 63 7.67 21.55 2.85
CA ILE A 63 8.99 21.01 2.58
C ILE A 63 9.05 20.59 1.13
N THR A 64 10.06 21.07 0.42
CA THR A 64 10.37 20.69 -0.96
C THR A 64 11.82 20.25 -1.05
N LYS A 65 12.07 19.10 -1.70
CA LYS A 65 13.41 18.57 -1.94
C LYS A 65 13.61 18.24 -3.41
N ALA A 66 14.79 18.51 -3.93
CA ALA A 66 15.14 18.18 -5.30
C ALA A 66 15.03 16.66 -5.58
N PRO A 67 14.57 16.26 -6.77
CA PRO A 67 14.52 14.87 -7.18
C PRO A 67 15.89 14.21 -7.16
N TYR A 68 15.93 12.92 -6.81
CA TYR A 68 17.16 12.12 -6.89
C TYR A 68 17.61 11.91 -8.34
N ARG A 69 18.91 11.84 -8.55
CA ARG A 69 19.47 11.45 -9.85
C ARG A 69 19.19 9.97 -10.10
N MET A 70 18.76 9.65 -11.32
CA MET A 70 18.46 8.29 -11.74
C MET A 70 19.20 7.94 -13.01
N THR A 71 19.54 6.66 -13.18
CA THR A 71 20.04 6.10 -14.45
C THR A 71 18.94 6.08 -15.49
N ALA A 72 19.31 6.01 -16.77
CA ALA A 72 18.35 5.95 -17.88
C ALA A 72 17.38 4.76 -17.74
N THR A 73 17.88 3.60 -17.35
CA THR A 73 17.05 2.39 -17.13
C THR A 73 16.00 2.60 -16.04
N LYS A 74 16.40 3.16 -14.88
CA LYS A 74 15.47 3.47 -13.79
C LYS A 74 14.43 4.51 -14.22
N LEU A 75 14.83 5.44 -15.05
CA LEU A 75 13.96 6.51 -15.53
C LEU A 75 12.89 6.00 -16.50
N ALA A 76 13.24 5.05 -17.38
CA ALA A 76 12.28 4.43 -18.30
C ALA A 76 11.22 3.63 -17.53
N GLU A 77 11.64 2.80 -16.57
CA GLU A 77 10.72 2.05 -15.73
C GLU A 77 9.83 2.97 -14.88
N PHE A 78 10.42 4.03 -14.33
CA PHE A 78 9.68 5.05 -13.59
C PHE A 78 8.57 5.68 -14.43
N LYS A 79 8.88 6.08 -15.67
CA LYS A 79 7.90 6.70 -16.57
C LYS A 79 6.70 5.78 -16.79
N LYS A 80 6.95 4.50 -17.02
CA LYS A 80 5.91 3.48 -17.19
C LYS A 80 5.01 3.36 -15.96
N GLN A 81 5.60 3.28 -14.74
CA GLN A 81 4.84 3.18 -13.50
C GLN A 81 4.06 4.47 -13.19
N LEU A 82 4.61 5.63 -13.53
CA LEU A 82 3.94 6.92 -13.37
C LEU A 82 2.72 7.04 -14.29
N GLU A 83 2.85 6.62 -15.56
CA GLU A 83 1.77 6.62 -16.54
C GLU A 83 0.64 5.67 -16.11
N ASP A 84 0.96 4.46 -15.61
CA ASP A 84 -0.01 3.51 -15.06
C ASP A 84 -0.79 4.08 -13.85
N LEU A 85 -0.09 4.75 -12.94
CA LEU A 85 -0.74 5.39 -11.79
C LEU A 85 -1.65 6.57 -12.19
N LEU A 86 -1.27 7.33 -13.22
CA LEU A 86 -2.09 8.42 -13.77
C LEU A 86 -3.33 7.86 -14.45
N GLU A 87 -3.19 6.83 -15.29
CA GLU A 87 -4.29 6.19 -16.03
C GLU A 87 -5.32 5.59 -15.06
N LYS A 88 -4.86 4.93 -14.00
CA LYS A 88 -5.73 4.39 -12.94
C LYS A 88 -6.31 5.46 -12.00
N GLY A 89 -5.88 6.72 -12.12
CA GLY A 89 -6.35 7.83 -11.29
C GLY A 89 -5.85 7.82 -9.86
N PHE A 90 -4.82 7.03 -9.52
CA PHE A 90 -4.23 7.02 -8.18
C PHE A 90 -3.44 8.29 -7.86
N ILE A 91 -2.94 8.96 -8.89
CA ILE A 91 -2.23 10.24 -8.80
C ILE A 91 -2.83 11.26 -9.76
N CYS A 92 -2.65 12.53 -9.46
CA CYS A 92 -2.96 13.64 -10.35
C CYS A 92 -1.82 14.67 -10.37
N SER A 93 -1.84 15.57 -11.37
CA SER A 93 -0.90 16.70 -11.43
C SER A 93 -1.13 17.64 -10.24
N SER A 94 -0.03 18.20 -9.73
CA SER A 94 -0.04 19.06 -8.54
C SER A 94 0.65 20.37 -8.78
N SER A 95 0.15 21.42 -8.12
CA SER A 95 0.80 22.73 -7.97
C SER A 95 1.12 23.04 -6.50
N SER A 96 1.21 22.00 -5.68
CA SER A 96 1.44 22.11 -4.24
C SER A 96 2.77 22.76 -3.89
N PRO A 97 2.86 23.54 -2.80
CA PRO A 97 4.14 23.99 -2.26
C PRO A 97 4.96 22.85 -1.61
N TRP A 98 4.36 21.69 -1.43
CA TRP A 98 5.03 20.48 -0.93
C TRP A 98 5.68 19.70 -2.08
N GLY A 99 6.81 19.03 -1.82
CA GLY A 99 7.47 18.25 -2.86
C GLY A 99 8.46 17.25 -2.29
N SER A 100 8.01 16.03 -2.06
CA SER A 100 8.89 14.93 -1.64
C SER A 100 9.68 14.39 -2.83
N PRO A 101 10.96 14.06 -2.69
CA PRO A 101 11.74 13.46 -3.75
C PRO A 101 11.36 12.00 -3.92
N MET A 102 11.51 11.52 -5.14
CA MET A 102 11.16 10.17 -5.51
C MET A 102 12.39 9.38 -5.95
N LEU A 103 12.36 8.08 -5.72
CA LEU A 103 13.42 7.13 -6.09
C LEU A 103 12.83 5.80 -6.57
N VAL A 104 13.62 5.06 -7.36
CA VAL A 104 13.30 3.70 -7.79
C VAL A 104 14.21 2.71 -7.09
N VAL A 105 13.63 1.77 -6.36
CA VAL A 105 14.32 0.74 -5.60
C VAL A 105 14.15 -0.60 -6.30
N LYS A 106 15.23 -1.37 -6.40
CA LYS A 106 15.19 -2.75 -6.89
C LYS A 106 14.75 -3.67 -5.75
N LYS A 107 13.75 -4.51 -5.99
CA LYS A 107 13.32 -5.56 -5.07
C LYS A 107 14.24 -6.78 -5.15
N GLU A 108 14.08 -7.73 -4.23
CA GLU A 108 14.81 -9.01 -4.22
C GLU A 108 14.53 -9.85 -5.47
N ASP A 109 13.29 -9.81 -5.96
CA ASP A 109 12.87 -10.48 -7.19
C ASP A 109 13.41 -9.82 -8.49
N GLY A 110 14.21 -8.75 -8.36
CA GLY A 110 14.78 -8.01 -9.49
C GLY A 110 13.87 -6.94 -10.08
N SER A 111 12.59 -6.93 -9.75
CA SER A 111 11.65 -5.89 -10.20
C SER A 111 11.98 -4.52 -9.58
N MET A 112 11.49 -3.45 -10.22
CA MET A 112 11.70 -2.08 -9.73
C MET A 112 10.41 -1.55 -9.10
N ARG A 113 10.55 -0.90 -7.95
CA ARG A 113 9.43 -0.27 -7.24
C ARG A 113 9.66 1.22 -7.10
N LEU A 114 8.60 1.98 -7.41
CA LEU A 114 8.50 3.40 -7.13
C LEU A 114 8.40 3.63 -5.62
N CYS A 115 9.26 4.48 -5.07
CA CYS A 115 9.23 4.89 -3.68
C CYS A 115 9.31 6.41 -3.57
N ILE A 116 8.53 7.00 -2.66
CA ILE A 116 8.60 8.42 -2.36
C ILE A 116 9.25 8.59 -0.99
N ASP A 117 10.20 9.51 -0.92
CA ASP A 117 10.89 9.80 0.34
C ASP A 117 10.12 10.82 1.16
N TYR A 118 9.17 10.32 1.93
CA TYR A 118 8.38 11.12 2.85
C TYR A 118 9.06 11.43 4.20
N ARG A 119 10.33 11.11 4.40
CA ARG A 119 11.02 11.35 5.69
C ARG A 119 10.89 12.79 6.16
N GLY A 120 11.00 13.77 5.24
CA GLY A 120 10.79 15.18 5.59
C GLY A 120 9.37 15.44 6.11
N LEU A 121 8.36 15.00 5.40
CA LEU A 121 6.95 15.13 5.79
C LEU A 121 6.67 14.36 7.09
N ASN A 122 7.16 13.15 7.21
CA ASN A 122 6.96 12.28 8.37
C ASN A 122 7.52 12.88 9.67
N ASN A 123 8.64 13.62 9.59
CA ASN A 123 9.25 14.27 10.76
C ASN A 123 8.40 15.37 11.37
N ILE A 124 7.54 15.99 10.57
CA ILE A 124 6.64 17.06 11.01
C ILE A 124 5.16 16.63 11.07
N THR A 125 4.91 15.33 10.85
CA THR A 125 3.57 14.75 10.96
C THR A 125 3.34 14.27 12.39
N ILE A 126 2.22 14.68 12.99
CA ILE A 126 1.77 14.19 14.30
C ILE A 126 1.50 12.68 14.18
N LYS A 127 2.17 11.90 15.02
CA LYS A 127 2.07 10.44 15.01
C LYS A 127 0.74 10.00 15.59
N ASP A 128 0.08 9.08 14.91
CA ASP A 128 -1.12 8.40 15.40
C ASP A 128 -0.71 7.32 16.42
N ASN A 129 -1.37 7.33 17.58
CA ASN A 129 -1.16 6.35 18.66
C ASN A 129 -2.21 5.22 18.61
N TYR A 130 -2.68 4.85 17.41
CA TYR A 130 -3.60 3.72 17.27
C TYR A 130 -2.98 2.44 17.84
N PRO A 131 -3.68 1.73 18.74
CA PRO A 131 -3.14 0.52 19.34
C PRO A 131 -2.95 -0.56 18.28
N LEU A 132 -1.70 -0.98 18.11
CA LEU A 132 -1.38 -2.11 17.24
C LEU A 132 -1.36 -3.39 18.11
N PRO A 133 -2.01 -4.46 17.64
CA PRO A 133 -1.97 -5.73 18.35
C PRO A 133 -0.53 -6.25 18.43
N ARG A 134 -0.16 -6.81 19.57
CA ARG A 134 1.16 -7.40 19.77
C ARG A 134 1.25 -8.75 19.06
N ILE A 135 2.42 -9.09 18.54
CA ILE A 135 2.63 -10.34 17.80
C ILE A 135 2.32 -11.56 18.66
N ASP A 136 2.71 -11.52 19.95
CA ASP A 136 2.42 -12.58 20.91
C ASP A 136 0.91 -12.77 21.17
N GLU A 137 0.13 -11.68 21.20
CA GLU A 137 -1.33 -11.73 21.31
C GLU A 137 -1.96 -12.35 20.06
N LEU A 138 -1.52 -11.95 18.87
CA LEU A 138 -1.98 -12.51 17.60
C LEU A 138 -1.68 -14.02 17.50
N LEU A 139 -0.47 -14.44 17.89
CA LEU A 139 -0.10 -15.87 17.91
C LEU A 139 -0.94 -16.67 18.92
N ASN A 140 -1.29 -16.07 20.06
CA ASN A 140 -2.17 -16.71 21.05
C ASN A 140 -3.59 -16.92 20.51
N GLN A 141 -4.10 -16.02 19.67
CA GLN A 141 -5.41 -16.17 19.04
C GLN A 141 -5.46 -17.35 18.05
N LEU A 142 -4.32 -17.68 17.42
CA LEU A 142 -4.20 -18.83 16.51
C LEU A 142 -4.05 -20.18 17.23
N ARG A 143 -3.89 -20.16 18.57
CA ARG A 143 -3.66 -21.37 19.35
C ARG A 143 -4.88 -22.29 19.31
N GLY A 144 -4.66 -23.53 18.87
CA GLY A 144 -5.70 -24.54 18.72
C GLY A 144 -6.40 -24.54 17.35
N ALA A 145 -6.06 -23.62 16.45
CA ALA A 145 -6.55 -23.67 15.09
C ALA A 145 -5.94 -24.86 14.35
N SER A 146 -6.79 -25.67 13.71
CA SER A 146 -6.36 -26.79 12.86
C SER A 146 -6.15 -26.38 11.40
N TRP A 147 -6.78 -25.29 10.99
CA TRP A 147 -6.72 -24.74 9.63
C TRP A 147 -6.41 -23.26 9.69
N LEU A 148 -5.56 -22.79 8.80
CA LEU A 148 -5.18 -21.38 8.69
C LEU A 148 -5.35 -20.95 7.24
N SER A 149 -5.99 -19.80 7.02
CA SER A 149 -6.08 -19.16 5.72
C SER A 149 -5.28 -17.88 5.73
N LYS A 150 -4.52 -17.64 4.65
CA LYS A 150 -3.77 -16.40 4.45
C LYS A 150 -4.40 -15.63 3.30
N ILE A 151 -4.79 -14.39 3.57
CA ILE A 151 -5.29 -13.46 2.55
C ILE A 151 -4.25 -12.35 2.36
N ASP A 152 -3.80 -12.14 1.11
CA ASP A 152 -2.93 -11.02 0.76
C ASP A 152 -3.75 -9.93 0.07
N LEU A 153 -3.78 -8.75 0.68
CA LEU A 153 -4.55 -7.61 0.18
C LEU A 153 -3.76 -6.86 -0.89
N ALA A 154 -4.18 -6.99 -2.15
CA ALA A 154 -3.60 -6.27 -3.26
C ALA A 154 -3.67 -4.75 -3.02
N SER A 155 -2.53 -4.06 -3.24
CA SER A 155 -2.42 -2.59 -3.11
C SER A 155 -3.00 -2.01 -1.82
N ARG A 156 -2.84 -2.72 -0.71
CA ARG A 156 -3.51 -2.48 0.59
C ARG A 156 -3.63 -1.01 1.02
N TYR A 157 -2.59 -0.20 0.85
CA TYR A 157 -2.62 1.22 1.23
C TYR A 157 -3.43 2.07 0.25
N HIS A 158 -3.44 1.71 -1.02
CA HIS A 158 -4.27 2.38 -2.01
C HIS A 158 -5.78 2.10 -1.85
N GLN A 159 -6.19 1.32 -0.86
CA GLN A 159 -7.60 1.10 -0.50
C GLN A 159 -8.22 2.27 0.29
N ILE A 160 -7.41 3.19 0.80
CA ILE A 160 -7.85 4.31 1.63
C ILE A 160 -7.60 5.61 0.86
N SER A 161 -8.65 6.41 0.66
CA SER A 161 -8.52 7.74 0.07
C SER A 161 -7.91 8.73 1.07
N ILE A 162 -7.13 9.68 0.56
CA ILE A 162 -6.68 10.82 1.36
C ILE A 162 -7.78 11.87 1.39
N TRP A 163 -8.08 12.43 2.56
CA TRP A 163 -9.04 13.51 2.64
C TRP A 163 -8.57 14.71 1.84
N LYS A 164 -9.47 15.21 0.97
CA LYS A 164 -9.15 16.19 -0.07
C LYS A 164 -8.28 17.39 0.36
N PRO A 165 -8.50 18.03 1.54
CA PRO A 165 -7.64 19.12 2.01
C PRO A 165 -6.19 18.73 2.33
N TYR A 166 -5.91 17.44 2.47
CA TYR A 166 -4.58 16.91 2.80
C TYR A 166 -3.82 16.32 1.60
N VAL A 167 -4.51 16.13 0.47
CA VAL A 167 -3.92 15.57 -0.75
C VAL A 167 -2.67 16.32 -1.16
N MET A 168 -2.69 17.62 -1.18
CA MET A 168 -1.55 18.48 -1.54
C MET A 168 -0.30 18.25 -0.68
N LYS A 169 -0.43 17.75 0.57
CA LYS A 169 0.70 17.57 1.49
C LYS A 169 1.59 16.40 1.09
N ASN A 170 1.04 15.40 0.38
CA ASN A 170 1.78 14.24 -0.09
C ASN A 170 2.41 14.42 -1.47
N ALA A 171 2.39 15.63 -2.02
CA ALA A 171 2.94 15.91 -3.34
C ALA A 171 4.41 15.48 -3.46
N PHE A 172 4.76 14.96 -4.63
CA PHE A 172 6.11 14.51 -4.94
C PHE A 172 6.59 15.06 -6.27
N GLN A 173 7.90 15.26 -6.35
CA GLN A 173 8.55 15.86 -7.51
C GLN A 173 9.28 14.82 -8.34
N THR A 174 9.12 14.97 -9.64
CA THR A 174 9.79 14.17 -10.67
C THR A 174 10.42 15.10 -11.70
N ARG A 175 11.22 14.55 -12.61
CA ARG A 175 11.69 15.35 -13.75
C ARG A 175 10.60 15.61 -14.81
N TYR A 176 9.45 14.94 -14.72
CA TYR A 176 8.32 15.09 -15.63
C TYR A 176 7.25 16.04 -15.09
N GLY A 177 7.36 16.48 -13.88
CA GLY A 177 6.42 17.35 -13.21
C GLY A 177 6.21 16.99 -11.76
N GLN A 178 5.24 17.62 -11.14
CA GLN A 178 4.84 17.41 -9.78
C GLN A 178 3.47 16.73 -9.75
N TYR A 179 3.33 15.75 -8.88
CA TYR A 179 2.13 14.93 -8.75
C TYR A 179 1.78 14.74 -7.28
N GLU A 180 0.54 14.35 -7.03
CA GLU A 180 0.06 14.02 -5.69
C GLU A 180 -0.83 12.77 -5.73
N PHE A 181 -0.74 11.94 -4.70
CA PHE A 181 -1.62 10.79 -4.57
C PHE A 181 -2.98 11.21 -4.01
N VAL A 182 -4.06 10.73 -4.63
CA VAL A 182 -5.42 10.85 -4.10
C VAL A 182 -5.76 9.72 -3.14
N MET A 183 -5.01 8.64 -3.22
CA MET A 183 -5.07 7.48 -2.32
C MET A 183 -3.84 7.46 -1.42
N MET A 184 -3.98 6.84 -0.24
CA MET A 184 -2.88 6.71 0.72
C MET A 184 -1.72 5.92 0.12
N SER A 185 -0.53 6.53 0.10
CA SER A 185 0.67 5.93 -0.45
C SER A 185 1.54 5.27 0.62
N PHE A 186 2.44 4.40 0.16
CA PHE A 186 3.48 3.84 1.02
C PHE A 186 4.44 4.92 1.54
N GLY A 187 4.97 4.71 2.74
CA GLY A 187 5.99 5.56 3.34
C GLY A 187 5.47 6.72 4.17
N LEU A 188 4.17 6.95 4.23
CA LEU A 188 3.55 7.92 5.15
C LEU A 188 3.51 7.35 6.57
N THR A 189 3.87 8.18 7.56
CA THR A 189 4.08 7.74 8.97
C THR A 189 2.87 7.04 9.58
N ASN A 190 1.65 7.53 9.35
CA ASN A 190 0.43 7.00 9.96
C ASN A 190 -0.31 5.99 9.05
N ALA A 191 0.26 5.65 7.88
CA ALA A 191 -0.41 4.78 6.92
C ALA A 191 -0.69 3.38 7.48
N HIS A 192 0.23 2.84 8.28
CA HIS A 192 0.03 1.53 8.92
C HIS A 192 -1.12 1.55 9.93
N ALA A 193 -1.17 2.56 10.79
CA ALA A 193 -2.25 2.72 11.77
C ALA A 193 -3.63 2.87 11.09
N ALA A 194 -3.71 3.69 10.05
CA ALA A 194 -4.93 3.87 9.27
C ALA A 194 -5.38 2.56 8.60
N PHE A 195 -4.44 1.79 8.08
CA PHE A 195 -4.73 0.50 7.47
C PHE A 195 -5.23 -0.53 8.50
N VAL A 196 -4.59 -0.65 9.66
CA VAL A 196 -5.04 -1.56 10.73
C VAL A 196 -6.43 -1.16 11.22
N ARG A 197 -6.72 0.15 11.33
CA ARG A 197 -8.06 0.64 11.67
C ARG A 197 -9.11 0.17 10.65
N LEU A 198 -8.82 0.29 9.36
CA LEU A 198 -9.71 -0.21 8.30
C LEU A 198 -9.92 -1.73 8.41
N VAL A 199 -8.85 -2.50 8.61
CA VAL A 199 -8.95 -3.96 8.77
C VAL A 199 -9.82 -4.33 9.96
N ASN A 200 -9.60 -3.67 11.10
CA ASN A 200 -10.43 -3.89 12.28
C ASN A 200 -11.90 -3.52 12.06
N GLU A 201 -12.18 -2.42 11.33
CA GLU A 201 -13.55 -2.02 11.00
C GLU A 201 -14.26 -3.04 10.10
N VAL A 202 -13.52 -3.64 9.16
CA VAL A 202 -14.08 -4.60 8.19
C VAL A 202 -14.26 -6.00 8.78
N PHE A 203 -13.37 -6.42 9.68
CA PHE A 203 -13.36 -7.77 10.24
C PHE A 203 -13.79 -7.85 11.71
N HIS A 204 -14.22 -6.72 12.29
CA HIS A 204 -14.74 -6.68 13.64
C HIS A 204 -16.25 -6.91 13.60
N ASP A 205 -16.64 -8.17 13.75
CA ASP A 205 -18.00 -8.61 14.12
C ASP A 205 -17.97 -9.35 15.46
#